data_452b0d69cf407fb2c42f0bd18bcc7b4a
#
_entry.id   452b0d69cf407fb2c42f0bd18bcc7b4a
#
_cell.length_a   1.000
_cell.length_b   1.000
_cell.length_c   1.000
_cell.angle_alpha   90.00
_cell.angle_beta   90.00
_cell.angle_gamma   90.00
#
_symmetry.space_group_name_H-M   'P 1'
#
loop_
_entity.id
_entity.type
_entity.pdbx_description
1 polymer ?
#
loop_
_entity_poly.entity_id
_entity_poly.type
_entity_poly.pdbx_seq_one_letter_code
_entity_poly.pdbx_strand_id
1 'polypeptide(L)'
;MKKGKKSDLAVLLDYAGGHRKLTFLGLALSAVSMLFSMAPYICIWLMARDLIAVSPDWTQAQSVTQYGWMAFAFAVGGIVLYFAGLMCTHLAAFRTASNIRKRGVAHVMKAPLGFFDSNASGLIRSRLDAAAAETETLLAHNLADIV
;
A
#
# COMPACT_ATOMS: atom_id res chain seq x y z
N MET A 1 25.42 12.13 24.83
CA MET A 1 25.19 11.26 23.66
C MET A 1 23.91 11.73 22.93
N LYS A 2 24.04 12.33 21.74
CA LYS A 2 22.89 12.72 20.91
C LYS A 2 22.22 11.43 20.42
N LYS A 3 21.02 11.09 20.94
CA LYS A 3 20.16 10.08 20.31
C LYS A 3 19.85 10.56 18.90
N GLY A 4 20.37 9.87 17.90
CA GLY A 4 20.09 10.18 16.49
C GLY A 4 18.58 10.23 16.29
N LYS A 5 18.10 11.30 15.67
CA LYS A 5 16.69 11.49 15.34
C LYS A 5 16.28 10.30 14.46
N LYS A 6 15.47 9.39 15.02
CA LYS A 6 14.91 8.29 14.22
C LYS A 6 14.14 8.90 13.06
N SER A 7 14.27 8.35 11.87
CA SER A 7 13.44 8.75 10.73
C SER A 7 11.96 8.61 11.09
N ASP A 8 11.12 9.52 10.63
CA ASP A 8 9.68 9.52 10.92
C ASP A 8 9.03 8.18 10.52
N LEU A 9 9.48 7.59 9.41
CA LEU A 9 9.11 6.23 8.99
C LEU A 9 9.50 5.16 10.03
N ALA A 10 10.69 5.27 10.64
CA ALA A 10 11.13 4.32 11.66
C ALA A 10 10.27 4.42 12.93
N VAL A 11 9.80 5.62 13.27
CA VAL A 11 8.88 5.85 14.38
C VAL A 11 7.50 5.23 14.07
N LEU A 12 6.97 5.44 12.85
CA LEU A 12 5.70 4.86 12.42
C LEU A 12 5.75 3.32 12.41
N LEU A 13 6.84 2.75 11.92
CA LEU A 13 7.06 1.30 11.94
C LEU A 13 7.18 0.74 13.37
N ASP A 14 7.60 1.56 14.34
CA ASP A 14 7.60 1.16 15.75
C ASP A 14 6.18 1.06 16.32
N TYR A 15 5.28 1.97 15.91
CA TYR A 15 3.85 1.87 16.23
C TYR A 15 3.15 0.71 15.51
N ALA A 16 3.60 0.31 14.34
CA ALA A 16 3.09 -0.88 13.64
C ALA A 16 3.36 -2.19 14.41
N GLY A 17 4.41 -2.22 15.24
CA GLY A 17 4.73 -3.38 16.09
C GLY A 17 4.87 -4.67 15.28
N GLY A 18 4.11 -5.72 15.62
CA GLY A 18 4.12 -7.01 14.92
C GLY A 18 3.58 -6.96 13.48
N HIS A 19 2.88 -5.89 13.09
CA HIS A 19 2.27 -5.75 11.76
C HIS A 19 3.20 -5.15 10.70
N ARG A 20 4.47 -4.85 11.03
CA ARG A 20 5.50 -4.39 10.06
C ARG A 20 5.61 -5.33 8.86
N LYS A 21 5.51 -6.64 9.08
CA LYS A 21 5.57 -7.64 8.01
C LYS A 21 4.44 -7.46 6.98
N LEU A 22 3.24 -7.08 7.41
CA LEU A 22 2.11 -6.80 6.54
C LEU A 22 2.36 -5.57 5.67
N THR A 23 2.96 -4.51 6.22
CA THR A 23 3.33 -3.32 5.44
C THR A 23 4.32 -3.68 4.34
N PHE A 24 5.41 -4.39 4.68
CA PHE A 24 6.41 -4.80 3.69
C PHE A 24 5.85 -5.79 2.66
N LEU A 25 4.98 -6.72 3.08
CA LEU A 25 4.32 -7.64 2.16
C LEU A 25 3.40 -6.88 1.19
N GLY A 26 2.63 -5.91 1.68
CA GLY A 26 1.78 -5.09 0.85
C GLY A 26 2.56 -4.30 -0.19
N LEU A 27 3.68 -3.66 0.21
CA LEU A 27 4.57 -2.94 -0.71
C LEU A 27 5.21 -3.88 -1.75
N ALA A 28 5.67 -5.06 -1.35
CA ALA A 28 6.23 -6.03 -2.27
C ALA A 28 5.18 -6.53 -3.29
N LEU A 29 3.95 -6.79 -2.84
CA LEU A 29 2.85 -7.17 -3.73
C LEU A 29 2.48 -6.04 -4.69
N SER A 30 2.46 -4.79 -4.24
CA SER A 30 2.23 -3.62 -5.09
C SER A 30 3.32 -3.49 -6.16
N ALA A 31 4.59 -3.62 -5.81
CA ALA A 31 5.70 -3.59 -6.75
C ALA A 31 5.60 -4.71 -7.80
N VAL A 32 5.28 -5.94 -7.38
CA VAL A 32 5.10 -7.07 -8.30
C VAL A 32 3.89 -6.85 -9.21
N SER A 33 2.78 -6.29 -8.69
CA SER A 33 1.59 -6.00 -9.49
C SER A 33 1.87 -5.01 -10.62
N MET A 34 2.76 -4.03 -10.40
CA MET A 34 3.20 -3.09 -11.44
C MET A 34 3.92 -3.80 -12.59
N LEU A 35 4.79 -4.77 -12.29
CA LEU A 35 5.47 -5.56 -13.33
C LEU A 35 4.46 -6.39 -14.13
N PHE A 36 3.47 -6.99 -13.46
CA PHE A 36 2.40 -7.72 -14.14
C PHE A 36 1.54 -6.81 -15.01
N SER A 37 1.30 -5.57 -14.59
CA SER A 37 0.55 -4.58 -15.35
C SER A 37 1.28 -4.09 -16.62
N MET A 38 2.62 -4.21 -16.67
CA MET A 38 3.41 -3.89 -17.86
C MET A 38 3.42 -5.03 -18.88
N ALA A 39 3.28 -6.28 -18.46
CA ALA A 39 3.35 -7.44 -19.32
C ALA A 39 2.33 -7.44 -20.48
N PRO A 40 1.06 -7.03 -20.31
CA PRO A 40 0.10 -6.93 -21.41
C PRO A 40 0.56 -6.03 -22.57
N TYR A 41 1.27 -4.93 -22.27
CA TYR A 41 1.80 -4.05 -23.33
C TYR A 41 2.85 -4.74 -24.19
N ILE A 42 3.68 -5.59 -23.58
CA ILE A 42 4.66 -6.41 -24.30
C ILE A 42 3.93 -7.42 -25.19
N CYS A 43 2.87 -8.05 -24.69
CA CYS A 43 2.06 -8.98 -25.49
C CYS A 43 1.38 -8.28 -26.67
N ILE A 44 0.84 -7.08 -26.46
CA ILE A 44 0.23 -6.26 -27.53
C ILE A 44 1.28 -5.91 -28.60
N TRP A 45 2.49 -5.53 -28.20
CA TRP A 45 3.57 -5.26 -29.13
C TRP A 45 3.95 -6.50 -29.95
N LEU A 46 4.04 -7.67 -29.30
CA LEU A 46 4.30 -8.93 -30.00
C LEU A 46 3.19 -9.28 -31.00
N MET A 47 1.91 -9.10 -30.65
CA MET A 47 0.78 -9.26 -31.55
C MET A 47 0.87 -8.33 -32.76
N ALA A 48 1.15 -7.05 -32.52
CA ALA A 48 1.27 -6.07 -33.60
C ALA A 48 2.42 -6.42 -34.55
N ARG A 49 3.57 -6.83 -34.01
CA ARG A 49 4.74 -7.27 -34.80
C ARG A 49 4.41 -8.47 -35.68
N ASP A 50 3.74 -9.48 -35.12
CA ASP A 50 3.36 -10.68 -35.87
C ASP A 50 2.35 -10.40 -36.96
N LEU A 51 1.34 -9.51 -36.69
CA LEU A 51 0.36 -9.08 -37.68
C LEU A 51 1.02 -8.33 -38.85
N ILE A 52 1.97 -7.45 -38.58
CA ILE A 52 2.69 -6.71 -39.61
C ILE A 52 3.54 -7.68 -40.46
N ALA A 53 4.14 -8.67 -39.85
CA ALA A 53 5.03 -9.63 -40.54
C ALA A 53 4.29 -10.54 -41.55
N VAL A 54 3.01 -10.85 -41.29
CA VAL A 54 2.19 -11.71 -42.17
C VAL A 54 1.29 -10.94 -43.13
N SER A 55 1.33 -9.60 -43.11
CA SER A 55 0.52 -8.78 -44.00
C SER A 55 0.83 -9.07 -45.47
N PRO A 56 -0.20 -9.22 -46.38
CA PRO A 56 -1.63 -9.00 -46.18
C PRO A 56 -2.42 -10.25 -45.72
N ASP A 57 -1.78 -11.41 -45.53
CA ASP A 57 -2.47 -12.65 -45.19
C ASP A 57 -2.56 -12.88 -43.65
N TRP A 58 -3.53 -12.21 -43.03
CA TRP A 58 -3.76 -12.21 -41.58
C TRP A 58 -4.18 -13.57 -41.01
N THR A 59 -4.57 -14.53 -41.87
CA THR A 59 -4.96 -15.87 -41.41
C THR A 59 -3.79 -16.69 -40.89
N GLN A 60 -2.56 -16.28 -41.23
CA GLN A 60 -1.32 -16.93 -40.78
C GLN A 60 -0.83 -16.44 -39.40
N ALA A 61 -1.49 -15.46 -38.81
CA ALA A 61 -1.10 -14.89 -37.51
C ALA A 61 -1.57 -15.77 -36.33
N GLN A 62 -1.05 -17.01 -36.25
CA GLN A 62 -1.48 -17.99 -35.23
C GLN A 62 -1.12 -17.57 -33.80
N SER A 63 -0.03 -16.82 -33.60
CA SER A 63 0.47 -16.40 -32.27
C SER A 63 -0.41 -15.34 -31.61
N VAL A 64 -1.26 -14.60 -32.36
CA VAL A 64 -2.08 -13.52 -31.85
C VAL A 64 -3.04 -13.99 -30.76
N THR A 65 -3.69 -15.12 -30.95
CA THR A 65 -4.59 -15.71 -29.95
C THR A 65 -3.84 -16.08 -28.66
N GLN A 66 -2.65 -16.65 -28.78
CA GLN A 66 -1.82 -17.02 -27.65
C GLN A 66 -1.38 -15.79 -26.85
N TYR A 67 -0.86 -14.75 -27.52
CA TYR A 67 -0.48 -13.49 -26.86
C TYR A 67 -1.67 -12.76 -26.26
N GLY A 68 -2.85 -12.86 -26.87
CA GLY A 68 -4.10 -12.35 -26.33
C GLY A 68 -4.47 -12.97 -25.00
N TRP A 69 -4.43 -14.31 -24.90
CA TRP A 69 -4.66 -15.01 -23.65
C TRP A 69 -3.61 -14.73 -22.59
N MET A 70 -2.33 -14.61 -22.98
CA MET A 70 -1.26 -14.24 -22.07
C MET A 70 -1.46 -12.81 -21.54
N ALA A 71 -1.80 -11.84 -22.40
CA ALA A 71 -2.09 -10.47 -21.98
C ALA A 71 -3.25 -10.43 -20.97
N PHE A 72 -4.32 -11.16 -21.24
CA PHE A 72 -5.47 -11.27 -20.34
C PHE A 72 -5.06 -11.87 -18.99
N ALA A 73 -4.32 -12.97 -19.00
CA ALA A 73 -3.86 -13.63 -17.77
C ALA A 73 -2.97 -12.71 -16.91
N PHE A 74 -2.03 -11.97 -17.53
CA PHE A 74 -1.21 -10.98 -16.84
C PHE A 74 -2.01 -9.81 -16.31
N ALA A 75 -2.99 -9.30 -17.06
CA ALA A 75 -3.85 -8.22 -16.61
C ALA A 75 -4.68 -8.62 -15.37
N VAL A 76 -5.33 -9.78 -15.43
CA VAL A 76 -6.11 -10.31 -14.31
C VAL A 76 -5.19 -10.59 -13.11
N GLY A 77 -4.05 -11.24 -13.33
CA GLY A 77 -3.05 -11.51 -12.29
C GLY A 77 -2.55 -10.23 -11.62
N GLY A 78 -2.26 -9.20 -12.40
CA GLY A 78 -1.84 -7.88 -11.91
C GLY A 78 -2.90 -7.25 -11.01
N ILE A 79 -4.17 -7.27 -11.41
CA ILE A 79 -5.29 -6.75 -10.62
C ILE A 79 -5.41 -7.52 -9.28
N VAL A 80 -5.36 -8.84 -9.30
CA VAL A 80 -5.46 -9.66 -8.09
C VAL A 80 -4.30 -9.37 -7.13
N LEU A 81 -3.07 -9.28 -7.64
CA LEU A 81 -1.90 -8.94 -6.83
C LEU A 81 -2.00 -7.52 -6.24
N TYR A 82 -2.49 -6.55 -7.03
CA TYR A 82 -2.73 -5.19 -6.56
C TYR A 82 -3.73 -5.15 -5.40
N PHE A 83 -4.89 -5.81 -5.55
CA PHE A 83 -5.88 -5.88 -4.48
C PHE A 83 -5.34 -6.58 -3.23
N ALA A 84 -4.58 -7.65 -3.38
CA ALA A 84 -3.95 -8.33 -2.25
C ALA A 84 -2.95 -7.40 -1.52
N GLY A 85 -2.13 -6.67 -2.27
CA GLY A 85 -1.21 -5.67 -1.74
C GLY A 85 -1.96 -4.55 -0.99
N LEU A 86 -3.02 -4.01 -1.59
CA LEU A 86 -3.86 -2.98 -1.01
C LEU A 86 -4.51 -3.44 0.31
N MET A 87 -5.04 -4.66 0.35
CA MET A 87 -5.60 -5.23 1.58
C MET A 87 -4.56 -5.35 2.69
N CYS A 88 -3.34 -5.77 2.37
CA CYS A 88 -2.24 -5.86 3.33
C CYS A 88 -1.86 -4.48 3.89
N THR A 89 -1.73 -3.45 3.03
CA THR A 89 -1.38 -2.08 3.46
C THR A 89 -2.50 -1.46 4.30
N HIS A 90 -3.75 -1.59 3.90
CA HIS A 90 -4.89 -1.09 4.68
C HIS A 90 -4.99 -1.77 6.05
N LEU A 91 -4.84 -3.10 6.12
CA LEU A 91 -4.88 -3.81 7.39
C LEU A 91 -3.73 -3.38 8.31
N ALA A 92 -2.53 -3.19 7.77
CA ALA A 92 -1.39 -2.67 8.53
C ALA A 92 -1.65 -1.24 9.02
N ALA A 93 -2.22 -0.37 8.19
CA ALA A 93 -2.55 1.01 8.51
C ALA A 93 -3.58 1.09 9.65
N PHE A 94 -4.70 0.36 9.56
CA PHE A 94 -5.72 0.31 10.61
C PHE A 94 -5.16 -0.19 11.94
N ARG A 95 -4.31 -1.23 11.92
CA ARG A 95 -3.66 -1.75 13.13
C ARG A 95 -2.71 -0.74 13.73
N THR A 96 -1.96 -0.02 12.92
CA THR A 96 -1.04 1.03 13.38
C THR A 96 -1.81 2.20 13.99
N ALA A 97 -2.86 2.70 13.34
CA ALA A 97 -3.74 3.75 13.85
C ALA A 97 -4.38 3.34 15.20
N SER A 98 -4.86 2.10 15.31
CA SER A 98 -5.38 1.55 16.57
C SER A 98 -4.32 1.54 17.69
N ASN A 99 -3.08 1.16 17.37
CA ASN A 99 -1.99 1.16 18.34
C ASN A 99 -1.61 2.58 18.78
N ILE A 100 -1.63 3.55 17.88
CA ILE A 100 -1.42 4.98 18.19
C ILE A 100 -2.48 5.46 19.18
N ARG A 101 -3.76 5.20 18.88
CA ARG A 101 -4.87 5.56 19.81
C ARG A 101 -4.68 4.94 21.19
N LYS A 102 -4.42 3.63 21.26
CA LYS A 102 -4.22 2.91 22.53
C LYS A 102 -3.06 3.46 23.32
N ARG A 103 -1.90 3.68 22.70
CA ARG A 103 -0.71 4.24 23.37
C ARG A 103 -0.92 5.67 23.79
N GLY A 104 -1.62 6.49 22.96
CA GLY A 104 -1.96 7.87 23.28
C GLY A 104 -2.89 7.96 24.49
N VAL A 105 -3.97 7.19 24.51
CA VAL A 105 -4.88 7.12 25.67
C VAL A 105 -4.13 6.67 26.92
N ALA A 106 -3.34 5.59 26.84
CA ALA A 106 -2.57 5.10 27.96
C ALA A 106 -1.54 6.12 28.49
N HIS A 107 -1.04 7.00 27.61
CA HIS A 107 -0.17 8.11 28.04
C HIS A 107 -0.95 9.21 28.75
N VAL A 108 -2.08 9.63 28.19
CA VAL A 108 -2.95 10.67 28.79
C VAL A 108 -3.51 10.22 30.12
N MET A 109 -3.83 8.94 30.32
CA MET A 109 -4.30 8.40 31.61
C MET A 109 -3.27 8.51 32.74
N LYS A 110 -2.00 8.73 32.43
CA LYS A 110 -0.93 8.96 33.43
C LYS A 110 -0.78 10.45 33.80
N ALA A 111 -1.50 11.34 33.15
CA ALA A 111 -1.44 12.76 33.44
C ALA A 111 -2.14 13.06 34.77
N PRO A 112 -1.66 14.06 35.55
CA PRO A 112 -2.32 14.48 36.78
C PRO A 112 -3.68 15.10 36.47
N LEU A 113 -4.62 15.02 37.41
CA LEU A 113 -5.99 15.55 37.25
C LEU A 113 -6.03 17.04 36.80
N GLY A 114 -5.14 17.86 37.35
CA GLY A 114 -5.04 19.27 36.96
C GLY A 114 -4.70 19.52 35.46
N PHE A 115 -4.18 18.51 34.74
CA PHE A 115 -4.00 18.59 33.30
C PHE A 115 -5.35 18.72 32.57
N PHE A 116 -6.40 18.10 33.10
CA PHE A 116 -7.73 18.08 32.49
C PHE A 116 -8.53 19.33 32.77
N ASP A 117 -8.13 20.12 33.78
CA ASP A 117 -8.76 21.43 34.09
C ASP A 117 -8.49 22.46 32.98
N SER A 118 -7.29 22.37 32.36
CA SER A 118 -6.88 23.28 31.27
C SER A 118 -7.08 22.67 29.88
N ASN A 119 -7.26 21.32 29.77
CA ASN A 119 -7.37 20.60 28.51
C ASN A 119 -8.67 19.81 28.47
N ALA A 120 -9.66 20.29 27.71
CA ALA A 120 -10.91 19.56 27.54
C ALA A 120 -10.68 18.18 26.96
N SER A 121 -11.26 17.15 27.57
CA SER A 121 -11.13 15.75 27.16
C SER A 121 -11.53 15.52 25.70
N GLY A 122 -12.54 16.27 25.21
CA GLY A 122 -12.96 16.22 23.81
C GLY A 122 -11.89 16.72 22.83
N LEU A 123 -11.11 17.76 23.20
CA LEU A 123 -10.02 18.27 22.39
C LEU A 123 -8.85 17.27 22.30
N ILE A 124 -8.52 16.62 23.42
CA ILE A 124 -7.47 15.59 23.48
C ILE A 124 -7.85 14.40 22.56
N ARG A 125 -9.10 13.95 22.68
CA ARG A 125 -9.64 12.88 21.82
C ARG A 125 -9.57 13.25 20.35
N SER A 126 -10.05 14.45 19.98
CA SER A 126 -10.03 14.92 18.59
C SER A 126 -8.61 14.98 18.00
N ARG A 127 -7.63 15.47 18.75
CA ARG A 127 -6.22 15.49 18.32
C ARG A 127 -5.64 14.10 18.14
N LEU A 128 -5.98 13.17 19.03
CA LEU A 128 -5.51 11.78 18.96
C LEU A 128 -6.11 11.05 17.76
N ASP A 129 -7.41 11.28 17.50
CA ASP A 129 -8.10 10.70 16.35
C ASP A 129 -7.58 11.29 15.02
N ALA A 130 -7.31 12.60 14.96
CA ALA A 130 -6.73 13.23 13.78
C ALA A 130 -5.33 12.69 13.47
N ALA A 131 -4.43 12.61 14.46
CA ALA A 131 -3.10 12.06 14.27
C ALA A 131 -3.11 10.59 13.82
N ALA A 132 -4.06 9.79 14.34
CA ALA A 132 -4.23 8.40 13.92
C ALA A 132 -4.74 8.30 12.48
N ALA A 133 -5.67 9.15 12.06
CA ALA A 133 -6.22 9.19 10.71
C ALA A 133 -5.16 9.63 9.68
N GLU A 134 -4.36 10.66 9.99
CA GLU A 134 -3.25 11.09 9.12
C GLU A 134 -2.23 9.96 8.91
N THR A 135 -1.90 9.23 9.99
CA THR A 135 -0.98 8.08 9.91
C THR A 135 -1.57 6.94 9.07
N GLU A 136 -2.87 6.69 9.18
CA GLU A 136 -3.59 5.70 8.39
C GLU A 136 -3.52 6.03 6.90
N THR A 137 -3.83 7.28 6.52
CA THR A 137 -3.77 7.75 5.14
C THR A 137 -2.36 7.62 4.57
N LEU A 138 -1.33 8.00 5.33
CA LEU A 138 0.06 7.89 4.91
C LEU A 138 0.48 6.46 4.64
N LEU A 139 0.13 5.52 5.51
CA LEU A 139 0.51 4.11 5.38
C LEU A 139 -0.32 3.35 4.34
N ALA A 140 -1.62 3.68 4.21
CA ALA A 140 -2.52 2.97 3.31
C ALA A 140 -2.36 3.41 1.85
N HIS A 141 -2.17 4.70 1.61
CA HIS A 141 -2.16 5.30 0.27
C HIS A 141 -0.77 5.81 -0.12
N ASN A 142 -0.25 6.82 0.57
CA ASN A 142 0.95 7.51 0.14
C ASN A 142 2.18 6.58 0.04
N LEU A 143 2.30 5.62 0.95
CA LEU A 143 3.43 4.68 0.93
C LEU A 143 3.31 3.65 -0.20
N ALA A 144 2.09 3.24 -0.53
CA ALA A 144 1.83 2.32 -1.63
C ALA A 144 1.98 3.00 -3.01
N ASP A 145 1.67 4.29 -3.12
CA ASP A 145 1.78 5.06 -4.37
C ASP A 145 3.22 5.45 -4.74
N ILE A 146 4.15 5.39 -3.77
CA ILE A 146 5.57 5.70 -4.00
C ILE A 146 6.35 4.49 -4.55
N VAL A 147 5.84 3.28 -4.42
CA VAL A 147 6.46 2.02 -4.86
C VAL A 147 6.03 1.65 -6.27
#